data_c04dcb9e1b6111b4bdb625252de1e38c
#
_entry.id   c04dcb9e1b6111b4bdb625252de1e38c
#
_cell.length_a   1.000
_cell.length_b   1.000
_cell.length_c   1.000
_cell.angle_alpha   90.00
_cell.angle_beta   90.00
_cell.angle_gamma   90.00
#
_symmetry.space_group_name_H-M   'P 1'
#
loop_
_entity.id
_entity.type
_entity.pdbx_description
1 polymer ?
#
loop_
_entity_poly.entity_id
_entity_poly.type
_entity_poly.pdbx_seq_one_letter_code
_entity_poly.pdbx_strand_id
1 'polypeptide(L)'
;MLVSHLEWAYEEADKGHSKIDNEIVALDGMTGVKTRHFYNNLLSMPGAVYLEIGTYKGSSVCAAMKNNSANVVCIDNWSEFAAPKSEFLVNFNKHKGNNQATFIEKDCFEVDVSQLPKFNIYMYDGNHDYDAHKKALSHYINCMQDEFIFIVDDWNWKRVREATREVIKELGLKIIYDKEIRLTEEEDGNTCNKETWWNGMYLCVLRK
;
A
#
# COMPACT_ATOMS: atom_id res chain seq x y z
N MET A 1 -8.71 -6.45 -16.58
CA MET A 1 -7.24 -6.63 -16.42
C MET A 1 -6.80 -6.37 -14.96
N LEU A 2 -7.14 -5.24 -14.33
CA LEU A 2 -6.76 -4.97 -12.93
C LEU A 2 -7.32 -6.00 -11.95
N VAL A 3 -8.61 -6.36 -12.05
CA VAL A 3 -9.25 -7.37 -11.17
C VAL A 3 -8.49 -8.69 -11.22
N SER A 4 -8.30 -9.26 -12.41
CA SER A 4 -7.63 -10.56 -12.53
C SER A 4 -6.19 -10.55 -12.02
N HIS A 5 -5.48 -9.40 -12.15
CA HIS A 5 -4.13 -9.26 -11.62
C HIS A 5 -4.15 -9.14 -10.08
N LEU A 6 -5.10 -8.40 -9.53
CA LEU A 6 -5.25 -8.25 -8.07
C LEU A 6 -5.57 -9.59 -7.40
N GLU A 7 -6.51 -10.36 -7.98
CA GLU A 7 -6.87 -11.71 -7.51
C GLU A 7 -5.66 -12.65 -7.55
N TRP A 8 -4.97 -12.71 -8.69
CA TRP A 8 -3.76 -13.51 -8.84
C TRP A 8 -2.67 -13.12 -7.84
N ALA A 9 -2.42 -11.81 -7.66
CA ALA A 9 -1.40 -11.32 -6.73
C ALA A 9 -1.70 -11.74 -5.30
N TYR A 10 -2.99 -11.68 -4.89
CA TYR A 10 -3.45 -12.16 -3.60
C TYR A 10 -3.28 -13.68 -3.45
N GLU A 11 -3.76 -14.47 -4.41
CA GLU A 11 -3.73 -15.94 -4.34
C GLU A 11 -2.31 -16.49 -4.26
N GLU A 12 -1.38 -15.94 -5.05
CA GLU A 12 0.02 -16.35 -4.99
C GLU A 12 0.70 -15.90 -3.68
N ALA A 13 0.39 -14.71 -3.18
CA ALA A 13 0.90 -14.24 -1.91
C ALA A 13 0.40 -15.08 -0.73
N ASP A 14 -0.84 -15.53 -0.76
CA ASP A 14 -1.41 -16.39 0.29
C ASP A 14 -0.69 -17.76 0.38
N LYS A 15 -0.15 -18.22 -0.75
CA LYS A 15 0.72 -19.42 -0.86
C LYS A 15 2.20 -19.14 -0.54
N GLY A 16 2.58 -17.89 -0.33
CA GLY A 16 3.98 -17.48 -0.11
C GLY A 16 4.81 -17.43 -1.40
N HIS A 17 4.19 -17.22 -2.54
CA HIS A 17 4.85 -17.18 -3.83
C HIS A 17 5.02 -15.76 -4.35
N SER A 18 6.26 -15.35 -4.64
CA SER A 18 6.62 -14.13 -5.36
C SER A 18 8.10 -14.14 -5.74
N LYS A 19 8.64 -13.00 -6.17
CA LYS A 19 10.07 -12.84 -6.51
C LYS A 19 10.94 -12.35 -5.35
N ILE A 20 10.38 -12.20 -4.13
CA ILE A 20 11.17 -11.78 -2.97
C ILE A 20 12.04 -12.92 -2.46
N ASP A 21 13.13 -12.54 -1.79
CA ASP A 21 14.06 -13.46 -1.14
C ASP A 21 14.04 -13.30 0.37
N ASN A 22 14.80 -14.13 1.07
CA ASN A 22 14.91 -14.10 2.53
C ASN A 22 15.43 -12.76 3.05
N GLU A 23 16.20 -12.02 2.27
CA GLU A 23 16.66 -10.69 2.67
C GLU A 23 15.51 -9.69 2.76
N ILE A 24 14.61 -9.70 1.79
CA ILE A 24 13.39 -8.88 1.82
C ILE A 24 12.44 -9.32 2.94
N VAL A 25 12.28 -10.64 3.13
CA VAL A 25 11.45 -11.17 4.22
C VAL A 25 11.98 -10.76 5.59
N ALA A 26 13.30 -10.64 5.75
CA ALA A 26 13.96 -10.28 7.00
C ALA A 26 14.04 -8.76 7.28
N LEU A 27 13.61 -7.89 6.36
CA LEU A 27 13.61 -6.45 6.60
C LEU A 27 12.75 -6.12 7.83
N ASP A 28 13.28 -5.30 8.72
CA ASP A 28 12.50 -4.82 9.85
C ASP A 28 11.38 -3.87 9.37
N GLY A 29 10.20 -4.03 9.93
CA GLY A 29 9.04 -3.24 9.57
C GLY A 29 7.72 -3.82 10.07
N MET A 30 6.66 -3.05 9.93
CA MET A 30 5.31 -3.39 10.40
C MET A 30 4.48 -4.04 9.27
N THR A 31 5.05 -5.09 8.64
CA THR A 31 4.45 -5.74 7.46
C THR A 31 4.59 -7.25 7.57
N GLY A 32 3.51 -7.99 7.36
CA GLY A 32 3.50 -9.45 7.37
C GLY A 32 4.16 -10.06 6.12
N VAL A 33 4.57 -11.32 6.22
CA VAL A 33 5.21 -12.04 5.11
C VAL A 33 4.30 -12.15 3.89
N LYS A 34 3.02 -12.51 4.10
CA LYS A 34 2.05 -12.58 2.99
C LYS A 34 1.80 -11.23 2.35
N THR A 35 1.76 -10.16 3.14
CA THR A 35 1.64 -8.78 2.65
C THR A 35 2.83 -8.40 1.77
N ARG A 36 4.06 -8.78 2.13
CA ARG A 36 5.27 -8.54 1.31
C ARG A 36 5.22 -9.30 -0.03
N HIS A 37 4.81 -10.57 0.00
CA HIS A 37 4.59 -11.33 -1.25
C HIS A 37 3.53 -10.67 -2.13
N PHE A 38 2.45 -10.17 -1.53
CA PHE A 38 1.37 -9.50 -2.24
C PHE A 38 1.84 -8.22 -2.95
N TYR A 39 2.53 -7.31 -2.26
CA TYR A 39 3.06 -6.10 -2.90
C TYR A 39 4.03 -6.42 -4.03
N ASN A 40 4.85 -7.45 -3.87
CA ASN A 40 5.76 -7.88 -4.92
C ASN A 40 5.02 -8.39 -6.17
N ASN A 41 4.04 -9.25 -5.97
CA ASN A 41 3.21 -9.75 -7.07
C ASN A 41 2.43 -8.62 -7.73
N LEU A 42 1.89 -7.70 -6.94
CA LEU A 42 1.11 -6.58 -7.44
C LEU A 42 1.92 -5.69 -8.40
N LEU A 43 3.18 -5.36 -8.04
CA LEU A 43 4.05 -4.54 -8.89
C LEU A 43 4.66 -5.31 -10.07
N SER A 44 4.42 -6.62 -10.20
CA SER A 44 4.78 -7.37 -11.39
C SER A 44 3.91 -7.06 -12.60
N MET A 45 2.84 -6.29 -12.40
CA MET A 45 1.94 -5.83 -13.46
C MET A 45 2.67 -4.98 -14.49
N PRO A 46 2.57 -5.29 -15.80
CA PRO A 46 3.11 -4.42 -16.83
C PRO A 46 2.53 -3.00 -16.76
N GLY A 47 3.40 -1.99 -16.74
CA GLY A 47 2.98 -0.59 -16.65
C GLY A 47 2.49 -0.17 -15.25
N ALA A 48 2.92 -0.86 -14.20
CA ALA A 48 2.63 -0.47 -12.82
C ALA A 48 3.18 0.93 -12.51
N VAL A 49 2.29 1.79 -12.04
CA VAL A 49 2.60 3.13 -11.50
C VAL A 49 2.01 3.17 -10.09
N TYR A 50 2.87 3.06 -9.10
CA TYR A 50 2.54 2.79 -7.72
C TYR A 50 2.76 3.99 -6.81
N LEU A 51 1.77 4.30 -5.99
CA LEU A 51 1.85 5.26 -4.89
C LEU A 51 1.74 4.52 -3.57
N GLU A 52 2.68 4.77 -2.65
CA GLU A 52 2.66 4.31 -1.27
C GLU A 52 2.71 5.48 -0.30
N ILE A 53 1.77 5.57 0.61
CA ILE A 53 1.75 6.52 1.72
C ILE A 53 2.03 5.76 3.01
N GLY A 54 3.06 6.21 3.77
CA GLY A 54 3.52 5.52 4.98
C GLY A 54 4.52 4.43 4.64
N THR A 55 5.80 4.74 4.67
CA THR A 55 6.86 3.79 4.29
C THR A 55 7.67 3.27 5.46
N TYR A 56 7.66 3.98 6.59
CA TYR A 56 8.40 3.64 7.80
C TYR A 56 9.88 3.30 7.50
N LYS A 57 10.28 2.02 7.64
CA LYS A 57 11.63 1.50 7.31
C LYS A 57 11.73 0.95 5.88
N GLY A 58 10.66 0.98 5.10
CA GLY A 58 10.63 0.59 3.70
C GLY A 58 10.40 -0.90 3.45
N SER A 59 9.91 -1.68 4.41
CA SER A 59 9.70 -3.12 4.23
C SER A 59 8.68 -3.45 3.14
N SER A 60 7.61 -2.67 3.04
CA SER A 60 6.55 -2.79 2.02
C SER A 60 7.05 -2.39 0.63
N VAL A 61 7.55 -1.16 0.49
CA VAL A 61 8.02 -0.63 -0.80
C VAL A 61 9.22 -1.42 -1.36
N CYS A 62 10.16 -1.86 -0.50
CA CYS A 62 11.28 -2.69 -0.93
C CYS A 62 10.82 -4.07 -1.41
N ALA A 63 9.84 -4.68 -0.73
CA ALA A 63 9.22 -5.91 -1.19
C ALA A 63 8.53 -5.71 -2.54
N ALA A 64 7.74 -4.65 -2.68
CA ALA A 64 7.07 -4.29 -3.93
C ALA A 64 8.05 -4.16 -5.11
N MET A 65 9.17 -3.48 -4.90
CA MET A 65 10.17 -3.21 -5.93
C MET A 65 11.06 -4.41 -6.30
N LYS A 66 11.23 -5.39 -5.40
CA LYS A 66 12.20 -6.49 -5.60
C LYS A 66 11.97 -7.25 -6.90
N ASN A 67 12.99 -7.27 -7.78
CA ASN A 67 12.95 -7.94 -9.08
C ASN A 67 11.76 -7.51 -9.99
N ASN A 68 11.23 -6.32 -9.78
CA ASN A 68 10.22 -5.67 -10.61
C ASN A 68 10.82 -4.49 -11.38
N SER A 69 10.02 -3.93 -12.32
CA SER A 69 10.34 -2.72 -13.07
C SER A 69 9.07 -1.87 -13.17
N ALA A 70 8.90 -0.95 -12.24
CA ALA A 70 7.72 -0.12 -12.08
C ALA A 70 8.11 1.34 -11.87
N ASN A 71 7.13 2.25 -12.02
CA ASN A 71 7.24 3.61 -11.53
C ASN A 71 6.70 3.66 -10.10
N VAL A 72 7.52 4.08 -9.14
CA VAL A 72 7.19 4.06 -7.72
C VAL A 72 7.37 5.45 -7.13
N VAL A 73 6.34 5.94 -6.48
CA VAL A 73 6.40 7.12 -5.61
C VAL A 73 5.99 6.69 -4.22
N CYS A 74 6.81 6.96 -3.23
CA CYS A 74 6.47 6.74 -1.83
C CYS A 74 6.62 8.03 -1.03
N ILE A 75 5.76 8.21 -0.03
CA ILE A 75 5.65 9.45 0.74
C ILE A 75 5.62 9.12 2.22
N ASP A 76 6.48 9.78 2.99
CA ASP A 76 6.52 9.69 4.43
C ASP A 76 7.17 10.97 5.00
N ASN A 77 6.77 11.43 6.15
CA ASN A 77 7.43 12.52 6.87
C ASN A 77 8.21 12.02 8.08
N TRP A 78 8.15 10.73 8.37
CA TRP A 78 8.77 10.08 9.54
C TRP A 78 8.48 10.78 10.86
N SER A 79 7.30 11.36 11.02
CA SER A 79 6.89 12.05 12.26
C SER A 79 6.53 11.09 13.41
N GLU A 80 6.28 9.82 13.09
CA GLU A 80 5.86 8.79 14.04
C GLU A 80 6.95 7.71 14.23
N PHE A 81 6.79 6.86 15.24
CA PHE A 81 7.58 5.64 15.47
C PHE A 81 9.11 5.85 15.53
N ALA A 82 9.57 6.91 16.22
CA ALA A 82 11.00 7.25 16.39
C ALA A 82 11.77 7.52 15.09
N ALA A 83 11.06 7.86 14.01
CA ALA A 83 11.59 8.44 12.79
C ALA A 83 12.77 7.68 12.14
N PRO A 84 12.61 6.43 11.70
CA PRO A 84 13.71 5.61 11.19
C PRO A 84 14.09 5.92 9.73
N LYS A 85 14.05 7.18 9.30
CA LYS A 85 14.38 7.62 7.94
C LYS A 85 15.74 7.11 7.44
N SER A 86 16.74 7.06 8.31
CA SER A 86 18.06 6.57 7.93
C SER A 86 18.04 5.10 7.52
N GLU A 87 17.27 4.27 8.22
CA GLU A 87 17.08 2.86 7.87
C GLU A 87 16.30 2.72 6.56
N PHE A 88 15.24 3.53 6.38
CA PHE A 88 14.52 3.60 5.12
C PHE A 88 15.46 3.90 3.95
N LEU A 89 16.30 4.93 4.05
CA LEU A 89 17.22 5.32 2.97
C LEU A 89 18.19 4.19 2.58
N VAL A 90 18.72 3.47 3.57
CA VAL A 90 19.58 2.32 3.33
C VAL A 90 18.81 1.23 2.57
N ASN A 91 17.65 0.85 3.07
CA ASN A 91 16.82 -0.20 2.46
C ASN A 91 16.36 0.19 1.06
N PHE A 92 15.81 1.39 0.89
CA PHE A 92 15.30 1.88 -0.39
C PHE A 92 16.40 1.92 -1.45
N ASN A 93 17.57 2.50 -1.17
CA ASN A 93 18.67 2.57 -2.13
C ASN A 93 19.22 1.19 -2.50
N LYS A 94 19.24 0.26 -1.55
CA LYS A 94 19.71 -1.11 -1.78
C LYS A 94 18.75 -1.92 -2.66
N HIS A 95 17.43 -1.74 -2.48
CA HIS A 95 16.42 -2.62 -3.07
C HIS A 95 15.61 -2.01 -4.21
N LYS A 96 15.80 -0.71 -4.55
CA LYS A 96 15.07 -0.08 -5.67
C LYS A 96 15.32 -0.75 -7.03
N GLY A 97 16.45 -1.41 -7.23
CA GLY A 97 16.76 -2.17 -8.46
C GLY A 97 16.57 -1.33 -9.73
N ASN A 98 15.84 -1.88 -10.70
CA ASN A 98 15.54 -1.25 -12.00
C ASN A 98 14.26 -0.38 -11.98
N ASN A 99 13.64 -0.18 -10.82
CA ASN A 99 12.45 0.64 -10.72
C ASN A 99 12.79 2.13 -10.85
N GLN A 100 11.90 2.89 -11.49
CA GLN A 100 11.94 4.35 -11.45
C GLN A 100 11.29 4.79 -10.12
N ALA A 101 12.08 4.82 -9.06
CA ALA A 101 11.59 5.00 -7.71
C ALA A 101 12.05 6.34 -7.10
N THR A 102 11.10 7.09 -6.57
CA THR A 102 11.27 8.37 -5.90
C THR A 102 10.59 8.33 -4.54
N PHE A 103 11.22 8.90 -3.52
CA PHE A 103 10.54 9.19 -2.25
C PHE A 103 10.40 10.69 -2.03
N ILE A 104 9.29 11.08 -1.40
CA ILE A 104 8.97 12.45 -1.04
C ILE A 104 8.89 12.53 0.49
N GLU A 105 9.79 13.30 1.10
CA GLU A 105 9.78 13.56 2.53
C GLU A 105 8.86 14.75 2.82
N LYS A 106 7.60 14.45 3.10
CA LYS A 106 6.59 15.46 3.37
C LYS A 106 5.37 14.85 4.05
N ASP A 107 4.61 15.67 4.79
CA ASP A 107 3.25 15.30 5.14
C ASP A 107 2.48 14.99 3.86
N CYS A 108 1.84 13.82 3.81
CA CYS A 108 1.16 13.35 2.60
C CYS A 108 0.05 14.31 2.15
N PHE A 109 -0.57 15.04 3.07
CA PHE A 109 -1.63 16.01 2.76
C PHE A 109 -1.13 17.41 2.37
N GLU A 110 0.18 17.63 2.41
CA GLU A 110 0.84 18.85 1.91
C GLU A 110 1.52 18.65 0.54
N VAL A 111 1.47 17.43 0.00
CA VAL A 111 2.03 17.14 -1.32
C VAL A 111 1.16 17.78 -2.40
N ASP A 112 1.79 18.51 -3.33
CA ASP A 112 1.12 19.02 -4.53
C ASP A 112 0.86 17.87 -5.50
N VAL A 113 -0.34 17.32 -5.47
CA VAL A 113 -0.75 16.19 -6.30
C VAL A 113 -0.74 16.50 -7.80
N SER A 114 -0.73 17.79 -8.20
CA SER A 114 -0.68 18.17 -9.60
C SER A 114 0.68 17.86 -10.27
N GLN A 115 1.72 17.67 -9.47
CA GLN A 115 3.07 17.32 -9.92
C GLN A 115 3.31 15.80 -9.97
N LEU A 116 2.35 15.00 -9.52
CA LEU A 116 2.45 13.55 -9.49
C LEU A 116 1.96 12.91 -10.79
N PRO A 117 2.50 11.74 -11.17
CA PRO A 117 1.98 10.99 -12.31
C PRO A 117 0.56 10.45 -12.03
N LYS A 118 -0.08 9.87 -13.05
CA LYS A 118 -1.33 9.12 -12.88
C LYS A 118 -1.02 7.70 -12.43
N PHE A 119 -1.46 7.34 -11.22
CA PHE A 119 -1.25 6.02 -10.62
C PHE A 119 -2.36 5.04 -10.99
N ASN A 120 -2.00 3.78 -11.20
CA ASN A 120 -2.95 2.67 -11.33
C ASN A 120 -2.96 1.75 -10.11
N ILE A 121 -2.04 1.99 -9.15
CA ILE A 121 -2.00 1.28 -7.87
C ILE A 121 -1.72 2.33 -6.77
N TYR A 122 -2.58 2.35 -5.75
CA TYR A 122 -2.44 3.23 -4.59
C TYR A 122 -2.57 2.44 -3.29
N MET A 123 -1.60 2.55 -2.41
CA MET A 123 -1.58 1.98 -1.07
C MET A 123 -1.51 3.07 -0.02
N TYR A 124 -2.41 3.00 0.95
CA TYR A 124 -2.45 3.90 2.09
C TYR A 124 -2.22 3.13 3.40
N ASP A 125 -1.15 3.48 4.07
CA ASP A 125 -0.69 3.00 5.38
C ASP A 125 -0.11 4.18 6.18
N GLY A 126 -0.82 5.30 6.15
CA GLY A 126 -0.47 6.52 6.88
C GLY A 126 -1.18 6.60 8.23
N ASN A 127 -1.49 7.81 8.67
CA ASN A 127 -2.24 8.00 9.93
C ASN A 127 -3.60 7.30 9.87
N HIS A 128 -3.93 6.53 10.92
CA HIS A 128 -5.10 5.66 10.97
C HIS A 128 -6.33 6.30 11.64
N ASP A 129 -6.33 7.60 11.82
CA ASP A 129 -7.53 8.31 12.27
C ASP A 129 -8.59 8.32 11.17
N TYR A 130 -9.86 8.37 11.58
CA TYR A 130 -11.00 8.37 10.68
C TYR A 130 -10.90 9.45 9.59
N ASP A 131 -10.61 10.69 10.00
CA ASP A 131 -10.50 11.83 9.08
C ASP A 131 -9.30 11.71 8.15
N ALA A 132 -8.19 11.14 8.61
CA ALA A 132 -7.02 10.89 7.80
C ALA A 132 -7.32 9.88 6.67
N HIS A 133 -8.01 8.78 6.96
CA HIS A 133 -8.43 7.80 5.95
C HIS A 133 -9.42 8.39 4.93
N LYS A 134 -10.36 9.23 5.35
CA LYS A 134 -11.24 9.95 4.41
C LYS A 134 -10.45 10.88 3.50
N LYS A 135 -9.54 11.65 4.09
CA LYS A 135 -8.71 12.60 3.35
C LYS A 135 -7.74 11.89 2.39
N ALA A 136 -7.23 10.73 2.77
CA ALA A 136 -6.27 9.97 1.98
C ALA A 136 -6.72 9.74 0.54
N LEU A 137 -7.91 9.18 0.34
CA LEU A 137 -8.42 8.93 -1.01
C LEU A 137 -8.86 10.22 -1.71
N SER A 138 -9.56 11.12 -1.01
CA SER A 138 -10.04 12.37 -1.60
C SER A 138 -8.91 13.30 -2.05
N HIS A 139 -7.79 13.36 -1.32
CA HIS A 139 -6.62 14.17 -1.69
C HIS A 139 -5.94 13.67 -2.97
N TYR A 140 -5.80 12.33 -3.11
CA TYR A 140 -5.06 11.73 -4.22
C TYR A 140 -5.92 11.31 -5.42
N ILE A 141 -7.25 11.42 -5.36
CA ILE A 141 -8.14 10.93 -6.42
C ILE A 141 -7.81 11.53 -7.80
N ASN A 142 -7.38 12.79 -7.83
CA ASN A 142 -7.05 13.46 -9.09
C ASN A 142 -5.76 12.95 -9.74
N CYS A 143 -4.88 12.26 -9.02
CA CYS A 143 -3.73 11.58 -9.60
C CYS A 143 -3.93 10.07 -9.79
N MET A 144 -5.11 9.54 -9.56
CA MET A 144 -5.45 8.18 -9.97
C MET A 144 -5.87 8.12 -11.44
N GLN A 145 -5.63 6.98 -12.10
CA GLN A 145 -6.22 6.65 -13.40
C GLN A 145 -7.74 6.45 -13.26
N ASP A 146 -8.46 6.33 -14.37
CA ASP A 146 -9.93 6.15 -14.35
C ASP A 146 -10.34 4.85 -13.67
N GLU A 147 -9.52 3.81 -13.79
CA GLU A 147 -9.63 2.56 -13.04
C GLU A 147 -8.29 2.29 -12.36
N PHE A 148 -8.31 2.00 -11.06
CA PHE A 148 -7.11 1.81 -10.26
C PHE A 148 -7.34 0.81 -9.13
N ILE A 149 -6.25 0.17 -8.67
CA ILE A 149 -6.24 -0.67 -7.48
C ILE A 149 -6.01 0.25 -6.27
N PHE A 150 -6.86 0.14 -5.26
CA PHE A 150 -6.71 0.81 -3.98
C PHE A 150 -6.54 -0.22 -2.87
N ILE A 151 -5.53 -0.01 -2.04
CA ILE A 151 -5.14 -0.89 -0.94
C ILE A 151 -5.12 -0.06 0.33
N VAL A 152 -5.76 -0.56 1.38
CA VAL A 152 -5.78 0.05 2.70
C VAL A 152 -5.27 -0.95 3.72
N ASP A 153 -4.28 -0.57 4.51
CA ASP A 153 -3.76 -1.39 5.61
C ASP A 153 -4.63 -1.28 6.88
N ASP A 154 -4.32 -2.06 7.89
CA ASP A 154 -4.99 -2.06 9.20
C ASP A 154 -6.51 -2.28 9.15
N TRP A 155 -6.98 -3.12 8.23
CA TRP A 155 -8.41 -3.37 8.01
C TRP A 155 -9.15 -4.03 9.18
N ASN A 156 -8.43 -4.52 10.19
CA ASN A 156 -9.04 -4.98 11.45
C ASN A 156 -9.75 -3.83 12.18
N TRP A 157 -9.32 -2.60 12.02
CA TRP A 157 -9.87 -1.46 12.74
C TRP A 157 -11.15 -0.91 12.09
N LYS A 158 -12.20 -0.80 12.90
CA LYS A 158 -13.52 -0.34 12.46
C LYS A 158 -13.47 1.06 11.85
N ARG A 159 -12.77 1.99 12.50
CA ARG A 159 -12.64 3.36 12.01
C ARG A 159 -12.03 3.46 10.61
N VAL A 160 -11.05 2.59 10.31
CA VAL A 160 -10.42 2.48 8.99
C VAL A 160 -11.43 2.02 7.95
N ARG A 161 -12.19 0.95 8.28
CA ARG A 161 -13.22 0.41 7.40
C ARG A 161 -14.34 1.41 7.10
N GLU A 162 -14.85 2.07 8.14
CA GLU A 162 -15.94 3.04 8.01
C GLU A 162 -15.51 4.25 7.19
N ALA A 163 -14.38 4.87 7.50
CA ALA A 163 -13.85 6.02 6.80
C ALA A 163 -13.59 5.73 5.32
N THR A 164 -12.99 4.58 5.02
CA THR A 164 -12.69 4.17 3.64
C THR A 164 -13.96 3.95 2.83
N ARG A 165 -14.96 3.25 3.38
CA ARG A 165 -16.23 3.01 2.69
C ARG A 165 -17.01 4.32 2.46
N GLU A 166 -16.97 5.21 3.44
CA GLU A 166 -17.64 6.51 3.35
C GLU A 166 -17.04 7.37 2.26
N VAL A 167 -15.71 7.52 2.20
CA VAL A 167 -15.05 8.35 1.18
C VAL A 167 -15.22 7.78 -0.23
N ILE A 168 -15.21 6.46 -0.41
CA ILE A 168 -15.51 5.82 -1.72
C ILE A 168 -16.91 6.24 -2.20
N LYS A 169 -17.90 6.21 -1.30
CA LYS A 169 -19.28 6.62 -1.59
C LYS A 169 -19.39 8.13 -1.85
N GLU A 170 -18.76 8.97 -1.05
CA GLU A 170 -18.77 10.43 -1.20
C GLU A 170 -18.19 10.89 -2.53
N LEU A 171 -17.12 10.22 -2.98
CA LEU A 171 -16.48 10.48 -4.28
C LEU A 171 -17.24 9.87 -5.46
N GLY A 172 -18.33 9.14 -5.22
CA GLY A 172 -19.12 8.49 -6.26
C GLY A 172 -18.38 7.39 -7.02
N LEU A 173 -17.33 6.80 -6.41
CA LEU A 173 -16.52 5.78 -7.05
C LEU A 173 -17.28 4.46 -7.12
N LYS A 174 -17.14 3.76 -8.24
CA LYS A 174 -17.69 2.43 -8.42
C LYS A 174 -16.69 1.37 -7.97
N ILE A 175 -17.07 0.53 -7.01
CA ILE A 175 -16.33 -0.67 -6.66
C ILE A 175 -16.58 -1.72 -7.75
N ILE A 176 -15.52 -2.09 -8.50
CA ILE A 176 -15.56 -3.12 -9.54
C ILE A 176 -15.30 -4.50 -8.95
N TYR A 177 -14.41 -4.54 -7.96
CA TYR A 177 -14.03 -5.72 -7.19
C TYR A 177 -13.55 -5.28 -5.82
N ASP A 178 -13.82 -6.07 -4.79
CA ASP A 178 -13.18 -5.89 -3.49
C ASP A 178 -12.98 -7.21 -2.75
N LYS A 179 -12.02 -7.18 -1.83
CA LYS A 179 -11.70 -8.27 -0.91
C LYS A 179 -11.26 -7.70 0.43
N GLU A 180 -11.91 -8.16 1.48
CA GLU A 180 -11.54 -7.85 2.86
C GLU A 180 -10.72 -9.00 3.46
N ILE A 181 -9.59 -8.67 4.06
CA ILE A 181 -8.76 -9.60 4.82
C ILE A 181 -8.80 -9.11 6.27
N ARG A 182 -9.64 -9.74 7.07
CA ARG A 182 -9.72 -9.51 8.52
C ARG A 182 -9.11 -10.68 9.26
N LEU A 183 -8.32 -10.40 10.29
CA LEU A 183 -7.60 -11.40 11.07
C LEU A 183 -8.17 -11.56 12.49
N THR A 184 -9.16 -10.74 12.84
CA THR A 184 -9.88 -10.81 14.12
C THR A 184 -11.33 -10.38 13.94
N GLU A 185 -12.22 -10.93 14.77
CA GLU A 185 -13.61 -10.50 14.85
C GLU A 185 -13.80 -9.29 15.77
N GLU A 186 -12.81 -8.95 16.59
CA GLU A 186 -12.83 -7.73 17.41
C GLU A 186 -12.78 -6.50 16.51
N GLU A 187 -13.61 -5.49 16.82
CA GLU A 187 -13.81 -4.33 15.93
C GLU A 187 -12.58 -3.45 15.76
N ASP A 188 -11.75 -3.34 16.78
CA ASP A 188 -10.48 -2.62 16.77
C ASP A 188 -9.32 -3.51 17.25
N GLY A 189 -9.45 -4.81 17.04
CA GLY A 189 -8.44 -5.79 17.42
C GLY A 189 -7.15 -5.58 16.62
N ASN A 190 -6.02 -5.78 17.28
CA ASN A 190 -4.69 -5.66 16.70
C ASN A 190 -4.00 -7.02 16.71
N THR A 191 -3.68 -7.58 15.55
CA THR A 191 -3.02 -8.87 15.44
C THR A 191 -1.52 -8.76 15.23
N CYS A 192 -1.05 -7.80 14.45
CA CYS A 192 0.37 -7.59 14.11
C CYS A 192 1.13 -8.89 13.80
N ASN A 193 0.47 -9.81 13.08
CA ASN A 193 1.00 -11.14 12.83
C ASN A 193 1.98 -11.09 11.64
N LYS A 194 3.29 -11.20 11.95
CA LYS A 194 4.37 -11.14 10.96
C LYS A 194 4.32 -12.27 9.92
N GLU A 195 3.74 -13.43 10.26
CA GLU A 195 3.68 -14.60 9.37
C GLU A 195 2.52 -14.54 8.37
N THR A 196 1.59 -13.59 8.54
CA THR A 196 0.40 -13.50 7.71
C THR A 196 0.23 -12.11 7.07
N TRP A 197 -0.98 -11.56 7.13
CA TRP A 197 -1.40 -10.29 6.54
C TRP A 197 -1.29 -9.11 7.53
N TRP A 198 -0.42 -9.22 8.53
CA TRP A 198 -0.17 -8.22 9.56
C TRP A 198 -1.42 -7.91 10.40
N ASN A 199 -2.10 -6.83 10.14
CA ASN A 199 -3.31 -6.38 10.83
C ASN A 199 -4.53 -6.30 9.90
N GLY A 200 -4.50 -7.07 8.82
CA GLY A 200 -5.56 -7.13 7.81
C GLY A 200 -5.43 -6.06 6.74
N MET A 201 -6.09 -6.29 5.61
CA MET A 201 -6.03 -5.41 4.43
C MET A 201 -7.37 -5.33 3.72
N TYR A 202 -7.61 -4.20 3.08
CA TYR A 202 -8.66 -4.05 2.07
C TYR A 202 -8.03 -3.89 0.69
N LEU A 203 -8.46 -4.72 -0.22
CA LEU A 203 -8.00 -4.76 -1.60
C LEU A 203 -9.18 -4.46 -2.50
N CYS A 204 -9.13 -3.41 -3.31
CA CYS A 204 -10.23 -3.14 -4.23
C CYS A 204 -9.76 -2.57 -5.57
N VAL A 205 -10.61 -2.73 -6.58
CA VAL A 205 -10.51 -2.02 -7.86
C VAL A 205 -11.63 -1.01 -7.92
N LEU A 206 -11.27 0.25 -8.02
CA LEU A 206 -12.19 1.38 -8.09
C LEU A 206 -12.20 1.98 -9.49
N ARG A 207 -13.36 2.51 -9.90
CA ARG A 207 -13.54 3.29 -11.13
C ARG A 207 -14.21 4.62 -10.81
N LYS A 208 -13.70 5.70 -11.41
CA LYS A 208 -14.30 7.04 -11.39
C LYS A 208 -15.60 7.11 -12.14
#